data_bcbe69db79baa60993afcf2bad01dca0
#
_entry.id   bcbe69db79baa60993afcf2bad01dca0
#
_cell.length_a   1.000
_cell.length_b   1.000
_cell.length_c   1.000
_cell.angle_alpha   90.00
_cell.angle_beta   90.00
_cell.angle_gamma   90.00
#
_symmetry.space_group_name_H-M   'P 1'
#
loop_
_entity.id
_entity.type
_entity.pdbx_description
1 polymer ?
#
loop_
_entity_poly.entity_id
_entity_poly.type
_entity_poly.pdbx_seq_one_letter_code
_entity_poly.pdbx_strand_id
1 'polypeptide(L)'
;MPLPQNSPAPDATVVRTGRRGALTALPICLILVALGLAGVVGLVMLATGTTKGEVTAPGVAGLVMMLVFGALGVLFGIPAWHGRRAAVIVDRAGVWLDNGRARQIIPWDVLAGVGMQWSQFGRRVKQYSIELCPSGPIDDRDPVLWALVRDEEPIGPGLPRLRYRLPVPPGSQEQVTAAVRRYAPPHLWLGEAQREPGHLGRPDPSRRPGR
;
A
#
# COMPACT_ATOMS: atom_id res chain seq x y z
N MET A 1 -10.31 -22.29 -24.13
CA MET A 1 -9.56 -21.39 -23.19
C MET A 1 -10.41 -20.17 -22.97
N PRO A 2 -10.89 -19.85 -21.76
CA PRO A 2 -11.56 -18.59 -21.52
C PRO A 2 -10.55 -17.45 -21.72
N LEU A 3 -11.01 -16.39 -22.35
CA LEU A 3 -10.21 -15.16 -22.57
C LEU A 3 -9.77 -14.62 -21.19
N PRO A 4 -8.54 -14.11 -21.06
CA PRO A 4 -8.10 -13.50 -19.80
C PRO A 4 -9.07 -12.38 -19.43
N GLN A 5 -9.70 -12.49 -18.27
CA GLN A 5 -10.57 -11.43 -17.76
C GLN A 5 -9.69 -10.22 -17.47
N ASN A 6 -9.86 -9.14 -18.24
CA ASN A 6 -9.13 -7.88 -18.01
C ASN A 6 -9.76 -7.00 -16.92
N SER A 7 -10.84 -7.45 -16.31
CA SER A 7 -11.56 -6.72 -15.25
C SER A 7 -12.20 -7.68 -14.26
N PRO A 8 -12.31 -7.27 -12.97
CA PRO A 8 -13.00 -8.06 -11.96
C PRO A 8 -14.44 -8.32 -12.34
N ALA A 9 -14.98 -9.45 -11.83
CA ALA A 9 -16.37 -9.80 -12.00
C ALA A 9 -17.30 -8.74 -11.35
N PRO A 10 -18.54 -8.55 -11.85
CA PRO A 10 -19.47 -7.56 -11.29
C PRO A 10 -19.89 -7.87 -9.84
N ASP A 11 -19.80 -9.14 -9.43
CA ASP A 11 -20.09 -9.62 -8.07
C ASP A 11 -18.82 -9.64 -7.17
N ALA A 12 -17.69 -9.13 -7.63
CA ALA A 12 -16.44 -9.10 -6.89
C ALA A 12 -16.56 -8.30 -5.59
N THR A 13 -15.90 -8.79 -4.54
CA THR A 13 -15.81 -8.06 -3.28
C THR A 13 -14.64 -7.06 -3.34
N VAL A 14 -14.96 -5.78 -3.20
CA VAL A 14 -13.98 -4.68 -3.27
C VAL A 14 -13.67 -4.15 -1.88
N VAL A 15 -12.41 -4.21 -1.48
CA VAL A 15 -11.90 -3.65 -0.21
C VAL A 15 -10.94 -2.51 -0.51
N ARG A 16 -11.35 -1.27 -0.20
CA ARG A 16 -10.56 -0.07 -0.46
C ARG A 16 -9.48 0.09 0.61
N THR A 17 -8.23 -0.11 0.23
CA THR A 17 -7.07 -0.03 1.13
C THR A 17 -6.53 1.38 1.28
N GLY A 18 -6.62 2.22 0.23
CA GLY A 18 -6.00 3.54 0.19
C GLY A 18 -6.82 4.66 0.82
N ARG A 19 -8.14 4.49 0.98
CA ARG A 19 -9.04 5.59 1.36
C ARG A 19 -8.72 6.19 2.74
N ARG A 20 -8.47 5.34 3.75
CA ARG A 20 -8.20 5.82 5.12
C ARG A 20 -6.87 6.56 5.21
N GLY A 21 -5.81 6.03 4.58
CA GLY A 21 -4.52 6.70 4.52
C GLY A 21 -4.61 8.06 3.82
N ALA A 22 -5.37 8.15 2.73
CA ALA A 22 -5.59 9.40 2.02
C ALA A 22 -6.36 10.42 2.86
N LEU A 23 -7.40 9.99 3.60
CA LEU A 23 -8.20 10.89 4.46
C LEU A 23 -7.38 11.52 5.59
N THR A 24 -6.34 10.87 6.07
CA THR A 24 -5.43 11.42 7.09
C THR A 24 -4.27 12.20 6.48
N ALA A 25 -3.67 11.72 5.39
CA ALA A 25 -2.51 12.34 4.78
C ALA A 25 -2.86 13.62 3.98
N LEU A 26 -3.96 13.64 3.23
CA LEU A 26 -4.30 14.77 2.36
C LEU A 26 -4.52 16.09 3.10
N PRO A 27 -5.24 16.16 4.24
CA PRO A 27 -5.36 17.40 4.99
C PRO A 27 -4.02 17.96 5.45
N ILE A 28 -3.12 17.08 5.92
CA ILE A 28 -1.78 17.48 6.35
C ILE A 28 -0.98 18.02 5.16
N CYS A 29 -1.01 17.34 4.02
CA CYS A 29 -0.36 17.80 2.80
C CYS A 29 -0.90 19.15 2.32
N LEU A 30 -2.23 19.37 2.40
CA LEU A 30 -2.85 20.65 2.04
C LEU A 30 -2.38 21.79 2.95
N ILE A 31 -2.26 21.56 4.26
CA ILE A 31 -1.73 22.54 5.19
C ILE A 31 -0.27 22.88 4.83
N LEU A 32 0.55 21.88 4.55
CA LEU A 32 1.94 22.08 4.15
C LEU A 32 2.05 22.87 2.84
N VAL A 33 1.20 22.57 1.85
CA VAL A 33 1.15 23.32 0.58
C VAL A 33 0.72 24.77 0.83
N ALA A 34 -0.28 25.02 1.67
CA ALA A 34 -0.73 26.36 2.01
C ALA A 34 0.38 27.18 2.70
N LEU A 35 1.15 26.57 3.61
CA LEU A 35 2.34 27.20 4.20
C LEU A 35 3.39 27.52 3.13
N GLY A 36 3.62 26.62 2.18
CA GLY A 36 4.53 26.87 1.06
C GLY A 36 4.11 28.05 0.20
N LEU A 37 2.81 28.15 -0.13
CA LEU A 37 2.27 29.27 -0.88
C LEU A 37 2.41 30.61 -0.11
N ALA A 38 2.17 30.60 1.20
CA ALA A 38 2.40 31.78 2.04
C ALA A 38 3.89 32.20 2.02
N GLY A 39 4.81 31.21 2.02
CA GLY A 39 6.25 31.46 1.87
C GLY A 39 6.60 32.11 0.53
N VAL A 40 6.00 31.65 -0.57
CA VAL A 40 6.19 32.25 -1.91
C VAL A 40 5.69 33.71 -1.92
N VAL A 41 4.48 33.96 -1.39
CA VAL A 41 3.92 35.32 -1.31
C VAL A 41 4.85 36.22 -0.48
N GLY A 42 5.33 35.75 0.68
CA GLY A 42 6.28 36.50 1.51
C GLY A 42 7.59 36.83 0.76
N LEU A 43 8.11 35.88 -0.01
CA LEU A 43 9.31 36.08 -0.80
C LEU A 43 9.09 37.14 -1.92
N VAL A 44 7.93 37.08 -2.60
CA VAL A 44 7.56 38.07 -3.62
C VAL A 44 7.41 39.47 -3.00
N MET A 45 6.75 39.59 -1.87
CA MET A 45 6.62 40.85 -1.15
C MET A 45 7.97 41.44 -0.73
N LEU A 46 8.89 40.56 -0.32
CA LEU A 46 10.26 40.95 0.01
C LEU A 46 11.00 41.45 -1.24
N ALA A 47 10.91 40.72 -2.35
CA ALA A 47 11.58 41.07 -3.61
C ALA A 47 11.04 42.35 -4.25
N THR A 48 9.75 42.66 -4.07
CA THR A 48 9.11 43.88 -4.60
C THR A 48 9.24 45.09 -3.66
N GLY A 49 9.90 44.93 -2.50
CA GLY A 49 10.07 46.04 -1.53
C GLY A 49 8.77 46.53 -0.88
N THR A 50 7.70 45.76 -0.99
CA THR A 50 6.40 46.10 -0.39
C THR A 50 6.37 45.94 1.13
N THR A 51 7.33 45.21 1.70
CA THR A 51 7.50 45.09 3.16
C THR A 51 8.31 46.30 3.70
N LYS A 52 7.66 47.12 4.55
CA LYS A 52 8.29 48.28 5.20
C LYS A 52 9.19 47.97 6.40
N GLY A 53 9.57 46.70 6.61
CA GLY A 53 10.40 46.25 7.74
C GLY A 53 11.83 45.84 7.33
N GLU A 54 12.75 45.93 8.27
CA GLU A 54 14.10 45.38 8.08
C GLU A 54 14.03 43.86 7.84
N VAL A 55 14.73 43.42 6.79
CA VAL A 55 14.85 41.99 6.48
C VAL A 55 15.78 41.35 7.50
N THR A 56 15.21 40.65 8.45
CA THR A 56 16.01 39.96 9.48
C THR A 56 16.37 38.54 9.01
N ALA A 57 17.55 38.07 9.39
CA ALA A 57 17.98 36.67 9.07
C ALA A 57 16.96 35.61 9.51
N PRO A 58 16.32 35.67 10.70
CA PRO A 58 15.28 34.72 11.07
C PRO A 58 14.02 34.81 10.20
N GLY A 59 13.68 36.00 9.67
CA GLY A 59 12.56 36.17 8.73
C GLY A 59 12.79 35.42 7.41
N VAL A 60 13.99 35.56 6.85
CA VAL A 60 14.38 34.82 5.63
C VAL A 60 14.40 33.32 5.87
N ALA A 61 14.96 32.87 7.00
CA ALA A 61 14.96 31.44 7.37
C ALA A 61 13.54 30.88 7.49
N GLY A 62 12.60 31.66 8.04
CA GLY A 62 11.19 31.29 8.12
C GLY A 62 10.55 31.08 6.74
N LEU A 63 10.82 31.99 5.79
CA LEU A 63 10.31 31.85 4.42
C LEU A 63 10.87 30.62 3.71
N VAL A 64 12.17 30.35 3.85
CA VAL A 64 12.81 29.15 3.29
C VAL A 64 12.18 27.88 3.88
N MET A 65 11.95 27.86 5.20
CA MET A 65 11.31 26.71 5.85
C MET A 65 9.89 26.47 5.34
N MET A 66 9.10 27.54 5.11
CA MET A 66 7.75 27.43 4.52
C MET A 66 7.80 26.83 3.11
N LEU A 67 8.79 27.21 2.28
CA LEU A 67 8.96 26.63 0.95
C LEU A 67 9.31 25.14 1.01
N VAL A 68 10.17 24.75 1.94
CA VAL A 68 10.53 23.33 2.16
C VAL A 68 9.28 22.52 2.55
N PHE A 69 8.49 23.03 3.48
CA PHE A 69 7.23 22.38 3.86
C PHE A 69 6.24 22.29 2.71
N GLY A 70 6.13 23.32 1.89
CA GLY A 70 5.31 23.29 0.69
C GLY A 70 5.73 22.21 -0.30
N ALA A 71 7.03 22.11 -0.56
CA ALA A 71 7.59 21.06 -1.41
C ALA A 71 7.32 19.65 -0.85
N LEU A 72 7.46 19.45 0.46
CA LEU A 72 7.11 18.18 1.12
C LEU A 72 5.61 17.89 1.01
N GLY A 73 4.77 18.90 1.15
CA GLY A 73 3.32 18.76 0.97
C GLY A 73 2.94 18.24 -0.41
N VAL A 74 3.58 18.76 -1.46
CA VAL A 74 3.39 18.27 -2.85
C VAL A 74 3.96 16.87 -3.02
N LEU A 75 5.19 16.63 -2.54
CA LEU A 75 5.89 15.36 -2.67
C LEU A 75 5.10 14.18 -2.08
N PHE A 76 4.50 14.37 -0.90
CA PHE A 76 3.69 13.35 -0.24
C PHE A 76 2.22 13.39 -0.65
N GLY A 77 1.70 14.54 -1.05
CA GLY A 77 0.30 14.71 -1.45
C GLY A 77 -0.04 13.99 -2.76
N ILE A 78 0.84 14.04 -3.75
CA ILE A 78 0.62 13.37 -5.04
C ILE A 78 0.48 11.85 -4.88
N PRO A 79 1.39 11.12 -4.21
CA PRO A 79 1.23 9.69 -3.95
C PRO A 79 -0.01 9.36 -3.12
N ALA A 80 -0.31 10.16 -2.09
CA ALA A 80 -1.51 9.98 -1.27
C ALA A 80 -2.80 10.12 -2.08
N TRP A 81 -2.86 11.08 -2.99
CA TRP A 81 -3.98 11.28 -3.89
C TRP A 81 -4.18 10.12 -4.86
N HIS A 82 -3.11 9.63 -5.48
CA HIS A 82 -3.19 8.47 -6.37
C HIS A 82 -3.53 7.20 -5.60
N GLY A 83 -2.90 6.98 -4.45
CA GLY A 83 -3.14 5.82 -3.60
C GLY A 83 -4.56 5.72 -3.02
N ARG A 84 -5.35 6.81 -2.98
CA ARG A 84 -6.73 6.80 -2.44
C ARG A 84 -7.67 5.80 -3.12
N ARG A 85 -7.38 5.45 -4.39
CA ARG A 85 -8.16 4.50 -5.18
C ARG A 85 -7.68 3.06 -5.02
N ALA A 86 -6.58 2.86 -4.32
CA ALA A 86 -6.03 1.52 -4.12
C ALA A 86 -7.06 0.60 -3.46
N ALA A 87 -7.21 -0.59 -4.01
CA ALA A 87 -8.15 -1.60 -3.56
C ALA A 87 -7.59 -3.01 -3.74
N VAL A 88 -7.99 -3.89 -2.85
CA VAL A 88 -7.90 -5.34 -3.04
C VAL A 88 -9.28 -5.82 -3.44
N ILE A 89 -9.37 -6.55 -4.55
CA ILE A 89 -10.62 -7.05 -5.09
C ILE A 89 -10.52 -8.57 -5.17
N VAL A 90 -11.53 -9.26 -4.67
CA VAL A 90 -11.54 -10.73 -4.62
C VAL A 90 -12.74 -11.22 -5.43
N ASP A 91 -12.49 -12.08 -6.40
CA ASP A 91 -13.51 -12.69 -7.24
C ASP A 91 -13.20 -14.16 -7.60
N ARG A 92 -13.97 -14.74 -8.52
CA ARG A 92 -13.80 -16.14 -8.96
C ARG A 92 -12.50 -16.40 -9.70
N ALA A 93 -11.89 -15.38 -10.32
CA ALA A 93 -10.65 -15.52 -11.07
C ALA A 93 -9.42 -15.45 -10.16
N GLY A 94 -9.49 -14.69 -9.05
CA GLY A 94 -8.34 -14.50 -8.18
C GLY A 94 -8.44 -13.29 -7.27
N VAL A 95 -7.29 -12.84 -6.82
CA VAL A 95 -7.11 -11.61 -6.04
C VAL A 95 -6.54 -10.53 -6.94
N TRP A 96 -7.28 -9.47 -7.11
CA TRP A 96 -6.88 -8.32 -7.89
C TRP A 96 -6.31 -7.24 -7.00
N LEU A 97 -5.25 -6.65 -7.47
CA LEU A 97 -4.55 -5.54 -6.85
C LEU A 97 -4.74 -4.30 -7.72
N ASP A 98 -5.43 -3.32 -7.21
CA ASP A 98 -5.57 -2.02 -7.84
C ASP A 98 -4.79 -1.00 -7.01
N ASN A 99 -3.70 -0.46 -7.54
CA ASN A 99 -2.89 0.56 -6.89
C ASN A 99 -3.32 1.99 -7.27
N GLY A 100 -4.44 2.13 -7.98
CA GLY A 100 -4.97 3.38 -8.51
C GLY A 100 -4.36 3.82 -9.84
N ARG A 101 -3.32 3.13 -10.33
CA ARG A 101 -2.68 3.38 -11.65
C ARG A 101 -2.71 2.15 -12.55
N ALA A 102 -2.45 1.00 -11.98
CA ALA A 102 -2.44 -0.28 -12.66
C ALA A 102 -3.22 -1.31 -11.85
N ARG A 103 -3.79 -2.27 -12.55
CA ARG A 103 -4.50 -3.40 -11.96
C ARG A 103 -3.80 -4.69 -12.35
N GLN A 104 -3.55 -5.53 -11.36
CA GLN A 104 -2.88 -6.81 -11.49
C GLN A 104 -3.74 -7.88 -10.86
N ILE A 105 -3.66 -9.11 -11.38
CA ILE A 105 -4.37 -10.27 -10.84
C ILE A 105 -3.36 -11.32 -10.39
N ILE A 106 -3.64 -11.93 -9.25
CA ILE A 106 -3.02 -13.19 -8.80
C ILE A 106 -4.12 -14.25 -8.88
N PRO A 107 -4.12 -15.10 -9.92
CA PRO A 107 -5.14 -16.11 -10.13
C PRO A 107 -5.09 -17.18 -9.03
N TRP A 108 -6.24 -17.83 -8.75
CA TRP A 108 -6.28 -18.89 -7.75
C TRP A 108 -5.47 -20.12 -8.15
N ASP A 109 -5.36 -20.45 -9.43
CA ASP A 109 -4.66 -21.62 -9.96
C ASP A 109 -3.14 -21.57 -9.82
N VAL A 110 -2.57 -20.38 -9.62
CA VAL A 110 -1.12 -20.22 -9.35
C VAL A 110 -0.80 -20.19 -7.86
N LEU A 111 -1.77 -20.43 -6.99
CA LEU A 111 -1.61 -20.42 -5.55
C LEU A 111 -1.62 -21.84 -4.96
N ALA A 112 -0.73 -22.08 -3.99
CA ALA A 112 -0.71 -23.27 -3.15
C ALA A 112 -1.46 -23.06 -1.83
N GLY A 113 -1.71 -21.80 -1.44
CA GLY A 113 -2.44 -21.51 -0.21
C GLY A 113 -2.72 -20.02 -0.01
N VAL A 114 -3.78 -19.74 0.75
CA VAL A 114 -4.20 -18.39 1.13
C VAL A 114 -4.56 -18.39 2.60
N GLY A 115 -3.92 -17.53 3.38
CA GLY A 115 -4.18 -17.40 4.82
C GLY A 115 -4.38 -15.97 5.27
N MET A 116 -5.16 -15.77 6.32
CA MET A 116 -5.22 -14.51 7.03
C MET A 116 -4.20 -14.54 8.16
N GLN A 117 -3.26 -13.61 8.15
CA GLN A 117 -2.25 -13.49 9.21
C GLN A 117 -2.44 -12.16 9.93
N TRP A 118 -2.22 -12.18 11.24
CA TRP A 118 -2.23 -10.95 12.01
C TRP A 118 -1.02 -10.87 12.94
N SER A 119 -0.55 -9.66 13.16
CA SER A 119 0.48 -9.37 14.16
C SER A 119 -0.03 -8.28 15.09
N GLN A 120 0.43 -8.33 16.34
CA GLN A 120 0.14 -7.29 17.31
C GLN A 120 1.22 -6.22 17.26
N PHE A 121 0.80 -4.99 17.03
CA PHE A 121 1.68 -3.84 17.08
C PHE A 121 1.38 -3.03 18.35
N GLY A 122 2.34 -2.96 19.27
CA GLY A 122 2.12 -2.39 20.58
C GLY A 122 1.08 -3.18 21.41
N ARG A 123 0.38 -2.49 22.32
CA ARG A 123 -0.54 -3.17 23.26
C ARG A 123 -1.94 -3.43 22.70
N ARG A 124 -2.39 -2.72 21.66
CA ARG A 124 -3.82 -2.73 21.25
C ARG A 124 -4.09 -2.82 19.76
N VAL A 125 -3.09 -2.65 18.91
CA VAL A 125 -3.31 -2.59 17.46
C VAL A 125 -2.98 -3.93 16.84
N LYS A 126 -3.97 -4.60 16.26
CA LYS A 126 -3.78 -5.77 15.40
C LYS A 126 -3.65 -5.31 13.96
N GLN A 127 -2.60 -5.75 13.30
CA GLN A 127 -2.40 -5.52 11.88
C GLN A 127 -2.64 -6.82 11.13
N TYR A 128 -3.62 -6.82 10.24
CA TYR A 128 -4.00 -7.95 9.43
C TYR A 128 -3.38 -7.89 8.05
N SER A 129 -3.07 -9.05 7.49
CA SER A 129 -2.65 -9.23 6.10
C SER A 129 -3.20 -10.53 5.52
N ILE A 130 -3.48 -10.54 4.21
CA ILE A 130 -3.65 -11.77 3.46
C ILE A 130 -2.29 -12.18 2.96
N GLU A 131 -1.94 -13.44 3.21
CA GLU A 131 -0.75 -14.09 2.69
C GLU A 131 -1.17 -15.04 1.56
N LEU A 132 -0.64 -14.79 0.35
CA LEU A 132 -0.89 -15.63 -0.82
C LEU A 132 0.40 -16.39 -1.11
N CYS A 133 0.36 -17.71 -0.95
CA CYS A 133 1.49 -18.61 -1.18
C CYS A 133 1.42 -19.11 -2.63
N PRO A 134 2.37 -18.74 -3.50
CA PRO A 134 2.38 -19.22 -4.87
C PRO A 134 2.75 -20.71 -4.93
N SER A 135 2.24 -21.42 -5.94
CA SER A 135 2.58 -22.82 -6.23
C SER A 135 3.87 -22.97 -7.04
N GLY A 136 4.32 -21.85 -7.65
CA GLY A 136 5.53 -21.81 -8.49
C GLY A 136 6.41 -20.60 -8.18
N PRO A 137 7.46 -20.39 -8.98
CA PRO A 137 8.34 -19.24 -8.82
C PRO A 137 7.59 -17.93 -9.08
N ILE A 138 7.92 -16.90 -8.29
CA ILE A 138 7.36 -15.56 -8.44
C ILE A 138 8.10 -14.82 -9.56
N ASP A 139 7.35 -14.18 -10.46
CA ASP A 139 7.94 -13.32 -11.49
C ASP A 139 8.45 -12.02 -10.83
N ASP A 140 9.75 -11.81 -10.88
CA ASP A 140 10.44 -10.64 -10.35
C ASP A 140 10.42 -9.43 -11.30
N ARG A 141 9.92 -9.63 -12.53
CA ARG A 141 9.83 -8.57 -13.54
C ARG A 141 8.66 -7.62 -13.30
N ASP A 142 7.63 -8.09 -12.58
CA ASP A 142 6.50 -7.24 -12.21
C ASP A 142 6.81 -6.44 -10.95
N PRO A 143 7.10 -5.12 -11.05
CA PRO A 143 7.49 -4.31 -9.89
C PRO A 143 6.34 -4.12 -8.91
N VAL A 144 5.08 -4.25 -9.33
CA VAL A 144 3.89 -4.08 -8.48
C VAL A 144 3.72 -5.30 -7.59
N LEU A 145 3.74 -6.49 -8.18
CA LEU A 145 3.64 -7.74 -7.44
C LEU A 145 4.88 -7.99 -6.58
N TRP A 146 6.08 -7.71 -7.12
CA TRP A 146 7.33 -7.87 -6.38
C TRP A 146 7.41 -7.03 -5.11
N ALA A 147 6.84 -5.83 -5.11
CA ALA A 147 6.79 -4.98 -3.92
C ALA A 147 6.00 -5.61 -2.75
N LEU A 148 5.11 -6.57 -3.04
CA LEU A 148 4.31 -7.30 -2.06
C LEU A 148 4.98 -8.58 -1.57
N VAL A 149 6.02 -9.04 -2.25
CA VAL A 149 6.70 -10.29 -1.90
C VAL A 149 7.43 -10.15 -0.57
N ARG A 150 7.34 -11.20 0.25
CA ARG A 150 8.06 -11.34 1.52
C ARG A 150 8.76 -12.69 1.54
N ASP A 151 9.99 -12.70 2.03
CA ASP A 151 10.77 -13.91 2.32
C ASP A 151 10.71 -14.14 3.83
N GLU A 152 9.91 -15.07 4.24
CA GLU A 152 9.72 -15.44 5.64
C GLU A 152 9.53 -16.94 5.77
N GLU A 153 9.52 -17.44 7.00
CA GLU A 153 9.23 -18.85 7.24
C GLU A 153 7.87 -19.26 6.66
N PRO A 154 7.78 -20.48 6.08
CA PRO A 154 6.52 -20.98 5.54
C PRO A 154 5.40 -20.92 6.58
N ILE A 155 4.19 -20.52 6.17
CA ILE A 155 3.02 -20.49 7.05
C ILE A 155 2.37 -21.87 7.24
N GLY A 156 2.90 -22.90 6.59
CA GLY A 156 2.47 -24.28 6.70
C GLY A 156 3.43 -25.25 6.03
N PRO A 157 3.32 -26.54 6.31
CA PRO A 157 4.15 -27.56 5.72
C PRO A 157 4.05 -27.58 4.17
N GLY A 158 5.19 -27.66 3.51
CA GLY A 158 5.24 -27.71 2.03
C GLY A 158 4.95 -26.41 1.32
N LEU A 159 4.70 -25.31 2.02
CA LEU A 159 4.49 -23.99 1.43
C LEU A 159 5.81 -23.26 1.21
N PRO A 160 5.88 -22.35 0.20
CA PRO A 160 7.10 -21.62 -0.10
C PRO A 160 7.38 -20.55 0.96
N ARG A 161 8.65 -20.16 1.08
CA ARG A 161 9.07 -19.01 1.90
C ARG A 161 8.65 -17.70 1.27
N LEU A 162 8.77 -17.59 -0.07
CA LEU A 162 8.36 -16.41 -0.82
C LEU A 162 6.84 -16.41 -0.99
N ARG A 163 6.19 -15.33 -0.55
CA ARG A 163 4.75 -15.16 -0.68
C ARG A 163 4.36 -13.70 -0.82
N TYR A 164 3.20 -13.46 -1.39
CA TYR A 164 2.65 -12.12 -1.46
C TYR A 164 1.94 -11.77 -0.14
N ARG A 165 2.23 -10.60 0.39
CA ARG A 165 1.56 -10.04 1.55
C ARG A 165 0.75 -8.80 1.18
N LEU A 166 -0.56 -8.90 1.33
CA LEU A 166 -1.48 -7.81 1.09
C LEU A 166 -1.98 -7.27 2.43
N PRO A 167 -1.73 -5.99 2.74
CA PRO A 167 -2.25 -5.41 3.98
C PRO A 167 -3.77 -5.30 3.92
N VAL A 168 -4.42 -5.68 5.02
CA VAL A 168 -5.86 -5.57 5.21
C VAL A 168 -6.16 -4.36 6.08
N PRO A 169 -7.00 -3.41 5.63
CA PRO A 169 -7.36 -2.24 6.42
C PRO A 169 -8.04 -2.64 7.74
N PRO A 170 -7.81 -1.93 8.82
CA PRO A 170 -8.51 -2.16 10.08
C PRO A 170 -10.03 -2.15 9.90
N GLY A 171 -10.72 -3.17 10.44
CA GLY A 171 -12.16 -3.35 10.33
C GLY A 171 -12.64 -3.94 9.00
N SER A 172 -11.74 -4.36 8.10
CA SER A 172 -12.10 -5.04 6.84
C SER A 172 -11.73 -6.53 6.85
N GLN A 173 -11.17 -7.05 7.93
CA GLN A 173 -10.71 -8.44 8.04
C GLN A 173 -11.83 -9.45 7.78
N GLU A 174 -13.01 -9.24 8.36
CA GLU A 174 -14.17 -10.15 8.18
C GLU A 174 -14.66 -10.15 6.74
N GLN A 175 -14.77 -8.96 6.13
CA GLN A 175 -15.18 -8.81 4.73
C GLN A 175 -14.21 -9.53 3.79
N VAL A 176 -12.91 -9.36 4.03
CA VAL A 176 -11.88 -10.00 3.21
C VAL A 176 -11.87 -11.51 3.41
N THR A 177 -11.95 -11.99 4.66
CA THR A 177 -12.02 -13.42 4.98
C THR A 177 -13.25 -14.06 4.35
N ALA A 178 -14.42 -13.43 4.44
CA ALA A 178 -15.65 -13.91 3.82
C ALA A 178 -15.53 -13.97 2.29
N ALA A 179 -14.90 -12.96 1.67
CA ALA A 179 -14.66 -12.95 0.23
C ALA A 179 -13.74 -14.09 -0.21
N VAL A 180 -12.61 -14.28 0.49
CA VAL A 180 -11.68 -15.38 0.19
C VAL A 180 -12.38 -16.72 0.33
N ARG A 181 -13.11 -16.96 1.43
CA ARG A 181 -13.86 -18.21 1.63
C ARG A 181 -14.94 -18.46 0.59
N ARG A 182 -15.53 -17.39 0.02
CA ARG A 182 -16.56 -17.48 -1.02
C ARG A 182 -16.00 -17.84 -2.39
N TYR A 183 -14.85 -17.29 -2.74
CA TYR A 183 -14.34 -17.35 -4.12
C TYR A 183 -13.12 -18.26 -4.30
N ALA A 184 -12.27 -18.40 -3.28
CA ALA A 184 -11.12 -19.28 -3.35
C ALA A 184 -11.55 -20.75 -3.30
N PRO A 185 -10.87 -21.64 -4.03
CA PRO A 185 -11.03 -23.08 -3.85
C PRO A 185 -10.83 -23.48 -2.38
N PRO A 186 -11.70 -24.32 -1.78
CA PRO A 186 -11.67 -24.60 -0.35
C PRO A 186 -10.34 -25.14 0.17
N HIS A 187 -9.60 -25.89 -0.66
CA HIS A 187 -8.31 -26.48 -0.30
C HIS A 187 -7.18 -25.44 -0.17
N LEU A 188 -7.35 -24.24 -0.72
CA LEU A 188 -6.36 -23.16 -0.58
C LEU A 188 -6.46 -22.43 0.75
N TRP A 189 -7.60 -22.50 1.46
CA TRP A 189 -7.78 -21.75 2.69
C TRP A 189 -7.01 -22.35 3.86
N LEU A 190 -6.01 -21.65 4.35
CA LEU A 190 -5.11 -22.09 5.44
C LEU A 190 -5.58 -21.64 6.84
N GLY A 191 -6.67 -20.87 6.89
CA GLY A 191 -7.15 -20.34 8.16
C GLY A 191 -6.60 -18.98 8.53
N GLU A 192 -6.78 -18.64 9.82
CA GLU A 192 -6.27 -17.43 10.43
C GLU A 192 -5.25 -17.80 11.51
N ALA A 193 -4.08 -17.15 11.50
CA ALA A 193 -3.03 -17.40 12.47
C ALA A 193 -2.33 -16.11 12.89
N GLN A 194 -1.75 -16.14 14.08
CA GLN A 194 -0.90 -15.07 14.58
C GLN A 194 0.51 -15.21 14.03
N ARG A 195 1.05 -14.12 13.53
CA ARG A 195 2.45 -13.98 13.12
C ARG A 195 3.25 -13.29 14.22
N GLU A 196 4.51 -13.62 14.34
CA GLU A 196 5.41 -12.92 15.24
C GLU A 196 5.46 -11.41 14.95
N PRO A 197 5.44 -10.55 16.00
CA PRO A 197 5.52 -9.11 15.82
C PRO A 197 6.86 -8.66 15.23
N GLY A 198 6.81 -7.64 14.40
CA GLY A 198 8.01 -6.90 13.97
C GLY A 198 8.78 -7.48 12.81
N HIS A 199 8.44 -8.65 12.28
CA HIS A 199 9.09 -9.20 11.10
C HIS A 199 8.47 -8.61 9.82
N LEU A 200 9.18 -7.67 9.21
CA LEU A 200 8.86 -7.11 7.91
C LEU A 200 9.78 -7.74 6.85
N GLY A 201 9.72 -9.06 6.72
CA GLY A 201 10.51 -9.78 5.72
C GLY A 201 10.36 -9.12 4.35
N ARG A 202 11.48 -8.89 3.66
CA ARG A 202 11.52 -8.45 2.27
C ARG A 202 12.36 -9.44 1.49
N PRO A 203 12.08 -9.64 0.20
CA PRO A 203 12.95 -10.43 -0.65
C PRO A 203 14.34 -9.82 -0.65
N ASP A 204 15.36 -10.66 -0.57
CA ASP A 204 16.74 -10.23 -0.78
C ASP A 204 16.93 -9.90 -2.27
N PRO A 205 17.23 -8.63 -2.64
CA PRO A 205 17.40 -8.25 -4.03
C PRO A 205 18.56 -8.98 -4.73
N SER A 206 19.54 -9.49 -3.96
CA SER A 206 20.66 -10.27 -4.49
C SER A 206 20.27 -11.68 -4.91
N ARG A 207 19.15 -12.19 -4.41
CA ARG A 207 18.61 -13.53 -4.71
C ARG A 207 17.54 -13.54 -5.80
N ARG A 208 17.39 -12.46 -6.56
CA ARG A 208 16.47 -12.44 -7.69
C ARG A 208 16.86 -13.51 -8.69
N PRO A 209 15.96 -14.46 -9.03
CA PRO A 209 16.23 -15.41 -10.10
C PRO A 209 16.40 -14.63 -11.41
N GLY A 210 17.60 -14.68 -12.04
CA GLY A 210 17.82 -14.09 -13.36
C GLY A 210 18.72 -12.87 -13.43
N ARG A 211 19.48 -12.57 -12.37
CA ARG A 211 20.67 -11.71 -12.49
C ARG A 211 21.95 -12.53 -12.57
#